data_84879fd4fe701298afcb2d71945b66e7
#
_entry.id   84879fd4fe701298afcb2d71945b66e7
#
_cell.length_a   1.000
_cell.length_b   1.000
_cell.length_c   1.000
_cell.angle_alpha   90.00
_cell.angle_beta   90.00
_cell.angle_gamma   90.00
#
_symmetry.space_group_name_H-M   'P 1'
#
loop_
_entity.id
_entity.type
_entity.pdbx_description
1 polymer ?
#
loop_
_entity_poly.entity_id
_entity_poly.type
_entity_poly.pdbx_seq_one_letter_code
_entity_poly.pdbx_strand_id
1 'polypeptide(L)'
;MTADEIIAQLDLAPHPEGGWYRQTWVGAAGPEGRACGTAIYFLLRAGERSHWHRVDADEVWLHHAGAPLTLRIAATETGPATGGILGPDIAGGQRPQMVVPAGHWQAAETRGDWTLVGCTVAPGFRFEGFELAPSDFDIPAG
;
A
#
# COMPACT_ATOMS: atom_id res chain seq x y z
N MET A 1 12.71 -17.07 -3.49
CA MET A 1 13.42 -16.11 -2.60
C MET A 1 12.65 -15.97 -1.31
N THR A 2 13.36 -15.73 -0.21
CA THR A 2 12.74 -15.37 1.06
C THR A 2 12.49 -13.86 1.11
N ALA A 3 11.61 -13.45 2.04
CA ALA A 3 11.37 -12.02 2.26
C ALA A 3 12.66 -11.28 2.64
N ASP A 4 13.49 -11.88 3.50
CA ASP A 4 14.75 -11.27 3.92
C ASP A 4 15.72 -11.08 2.75
N GLU A 5 15.74 -12.03 1.80
CA GLU A 5 16.55 -11.88 0.59
C GLU A 5 16.05 -10.72 -0.28
N ILE A 6 14.73 -10.56 -0.40
CA ILE A 6 14.13 -9.45 -1.16
C ILE A 6 14.45 -8.11 -0.51
N ILE A 7 14.32 -8.03 0.82
CA ILE A 7 14.66 -6.81 1.58
C ILE A 7 16.11 -6.41 1.30
N ALA A 8 17.02 -7.38 1.31
CA ALA A 8 18.44 -7.12 1.04
C ALA A 8 18.68 -6.73 -0.43
N GLN A 9 18.10 -7.47 -1.38
CA GLN A 9 18.30 -7.25 -2.81
C GLN A 9 17.75 -5.92 -3.30
N LEU A 10 16.59 -5.51 -2.78
CA LEU A 10 15.93 -4.27 -3.16
C LEU A 10 16.26 -3.12 -2.22
N ASP A 11 17.08 -3.35 -1.20
CA ASP A 11 17.49 -2.34 -0.23
C ASP A 11 16.29 -1.66 0.44
N LEU A 12 15.39 -2.48 0.99
CA LEU A 12 14.18 -1.99 1.64
C LEU A 12 14.46 -1.60 3.09
N ALA A 13 13.74 -0.60 3.56
CA ALA A 13 13.81 -0.10 4.94
C ALA A 13 12.41 -0.13 5.58
N PRO A 14 12.31 -0.15 6.93
CA PRO A 14 11.01 -0.14 7.60
C PRO A 14 10.17 1.09 7.24
N HIS A 15 8.86 0.88 7.04
CA HIS A 15 7.89 1.95 6.79
C HIS A 15 7.13 2.30 8.07
N PRO A 16 6.80 3.60 8.32
CA PRO A 16 6.03 4.00 9.50
C PRO A 16 4.67 3.31 9.65
N GLU A 17 4.00 2.98 8.54
CA GLU A 17 2.71 2.25 8.55
C GLU A 17 2.85 0.75 8.84
N GLY A 18 4.06 0.23 8.84
CA GLY A 18 4.38 -1.19 8.89
C GLY A 18 4.91 -1.67 7.55
N GLY A 19 5.61 -2.81 7.56
CA GLY A 19 6.23 -3.35 6.35
C GLY A 19 7.53 -2.67 5.97
N TRP A 20 7.98 -2.93 4.75
CA TRP A 20 9.29 -2.53 4.24
C TRP A 20 9.13 -1.88 2.89
N TYR A 21 9.88 -0.81 2.61
CA TYR A 21 9.73 -0.07 1.37
C TYR A 21 11.00 0.57 0.87
N ARG A 22 10.98 0.93 -0.40
CA ARG A 22 11.98 1.82 -1.01
C ARG A 22 11.30 2.67 -2.08
N GLN A 23 11.51 3.98 -2.04
CA GLN A 23 11.08 4.85 -3.13
C GLN A 23 11.96 4.65 -4.35
N THR A 24 11.35 4.30 -5.48
CA THR A 24 12.05 3.99 -6.72
C THR A 24 11.98 5.12 -7.74
N TRP A 25 11.00 6.00 -7.61
CA TRP A 25 10.78 7.07 -8.57
C TRP A 25 10.12 8.28 -7.90
N VAL A 26 10.61 9.45 -8.27
CA VAL A 26 10.02 10.74 -7.95
C VAL A 26 9.91 11.51 -9.24
N GLY A 27 8.70 11.81 -9.67
CA GLY A 27 8.44 12.51 -10.93
C GLY A 27 8.78 13.99 -10.87
N ALA A 28 8.70 14.64 -12.01
CA ALA A 28 8.96 16.08 -12.12
C ALA A 28 8.04 16.88 -11.20
N ALA A 29 8.56 17.96 -10.62
CA ALA A 29 7.79 18.85 -9.77
C ALA A 29 6.77 19.63 -10.61
N GLY A 30 5.54 19.72 -10.08
CA GLY A 30 4.49 20.56 -10.63
C GLY A 30 4.66 22.01 -10.20
N PRO A 31 3.68 22.88 -10.55
CA PRO A 31 3.76 24.33 -10.27
C PRO A 31 3.96 24.68 -8.80
N GLU A 32 3.47 23.83 -7.89
CA GLU A 32 3.56 24.04 -6.43
C GLU A 32 4.75 23.33 -5.81
N GLY A 33 5.64 22.75 -6.62
CA GLY A 33 6.82 22.04 -6.13
C GLY A 33 6.59 20.60 -5.73
N ARG A 34 5.35 20.10 -5.77
CA ARG A 34 5.04 18.71 -5.49
C ARG A 34 5.34 17.85 -6.72
N ALA A 35 5.96 16.69 -6.54
CA ALA A 35 6.19 15.73 -7.61
C ALA A 35 4.87 15.36 -8.30
N CYS A 36 4.90 15.15 -9.61
CA CYS A 36 3.71 14.73 -10.35
C CYS A 36 3.29 13.30 -10.00
N GLY A 37 4.22 12.50 -9.50
CA GLY A 37 3.96 11.14 -9.03
C GLY A 37 5.18 10.57 -8.33
N THR A 38 4.95 9.53 -7.53
CA THR A 38 6.00 8.75 -6.87
C THR A 38 5.68 7.27 -6.98
N ALA A 39 6.69 6.43 -6.87
CA ALA A 39 6.52 4.99 -6.82
C ALA A 39 7.42 4.38 -5.76
N ILE A 40 6.93 3.31 -5.11
CA ILE A 40 7.70 2.55 -4.14
C ILE A 40 7.59 1.06 -4.45
N TYR A 41 8.62 0.29 -4.06
CA TYR A 41 8.42 -1.10 -3.68
C TYR A 41 7.91 -1.15 -2.26
N PHE A 42 7.03 -2.09 -1.96
CA PHE A 42 6.50 -2.30 -0.62
C PHE A 42 6.35 -3.80 -0.36
N LEU A 43 6.84 -4.26 0.78
CA LEU A 43 6.85 -5.67 1.14
C LEU A 43 6.21 -5.85 2.51
N LEU A 44 5.28 -6.82 2.60
CA LEU A 44 4.68 -7.26 3.86
C LEU A 44 4.99 -8.73 4.06
N ARG A 45 5.51 -9.07 5.24
CA ARG A 45 5.73 -10.46 5.67
C ARG A 45 4.55 -10.94 6.49
N ALA A 46 4.42 -12.27 6.65
CA ALA A 46 3.42 -12.86 7.53
C ALA A 46 3.50 -12.26 8.93
N GLY A 47 2.35 -11.87 9.48
CA GLY A 47 2.27 -11.22 10.80
C GLY A 47 2.50 -9.71 10.78
N GLU A 48 2.99 -9.17 9.70
CA GLU A 48 3.09 -7.72 9.49
C GLU A 48 1.83 -7.21 8.81
N ARG A 49 1.53 -5.93 8.99
CA ARG A 49 0.45 -5.28 8.25
C ARG A 49 0.81 -3.83 7.97
N SER A 50 0.27 -3.31 6.87
CA SER A 50 0.17 -1.89 6.64
C SER A 50 -1.05 -1.42 7.41
N HIS A 51 -0.83 -0.67 8.51
CA HIS A 51 -1.92 -0.22 9.37
C HIS A 51 -2.76 0.85 8.68
N TRP A 52 -3.98 1.01 9.13
CA TRP A 52 -4.90 2.01 8.59
C TRP A 52 -4.24 3.37 8.47
N HIS A 53 -4.27 3.91 7.27
CA HIS A 53 -3.73 5.23 6.94
C HIS A 53 -4.47 5.79 5.74
N ARG A 54 -4.30 7.06 5.50
CA ARG A 54 -4.82 7.70 4.29
C ARG A 54 -3.80 8.68 3.72
N VAL A 55 -3.91 8.91 2.42
CA VAL A 55 -3.04 9.79 1.66
C VAL A 55 -3.90 10.80 0.91
N ASP A 56 -3.41 12.01 0.73
CA ASP A 56 -4.13 13.10 0.07
C ASP A 56 -4.09 13.03 -1.46
N ALA A 57 -3.80 11.87 -2.03
CA ALA A 57 -3.70 11.65 -3.46
C ALA A 57 -4.14 10.23 -3.79
N ASP A 58 -4.46 9.97 -5.06
CA ASP A 58 -4.80 8.63 -5.51
C ASP A 58 -3.59 7.71 -5.45
N GLU A 59 -3.80 6.50 -4.95
CA GLU A 59 -2.75 5.49 -4.87
C GLU A 59 -3.16 4.23 -5.63
N VAL A 60 -2.23 3.68 -6.42
CA VAL A 60 -2.43 2.42 -7.13
C VAL A 60 -1.52 1.37 -6.52
N TRP A 61 -2.11 0.25 -6.13
CA TRP A 61 -1.40 -0.93 -5.64
C TRP A 61 -1.28 -1.94 -6.77
N LEU A 62 -0.08 -2.49 -6.98
CA LEU A 62 0.21 -3.45 -8.05
C LEU A 62 0.87 -4.69 -7.45
N HIS A 63 0.29 -5.87 -7.68
CA HIS A 63 0.90 -7.12 -7.24
C HIS A 63 2.12 -7.44 -8.13
N HIS A 64 3.28 -7.63 -7.51
CA HIS A 64 4.51 -7.98 -8.22
C HIS A 64 4.90 -9.43 -8.02
N ALA A 65 4.93 -9.92 -6.78
CA ALA A 65 5.39 -11.27 -6.48
C ALA A 65 4.88 -11.74 -5.12
N GLY A 66 4.98 -13.04 -4.88
CA GLY A 66 4.61 -13.65 -3.62
C GLY A 66 3.12 -13.94 -3.50
N ALA A 67 2.66 -14.10 -2.26
CA ALA A 67 1.27 -14.42 -1.98
C ALA A 67 0.34 -13.27 -2.38
N PRO A 68 -0.96 -13.55 -2.55
CA PRO A 68 -1.96 -12.47 -2.63
C PRO A 68 -2.00 -11.65 -1.34
N LEU A 69 -2.55 -10.45 -1.46
CA LEU A 69 -2.62 -9.48 -0.37
C LEU A 69 -4.06 -9.04 -0.17
N THR A 70 -4.52 -9.00 1.08
CA THR A 70 -5.81 -8.40 1.40
C THR A 70 -5.62 -6.89 1.49
N LEU A 71 -6.33 -6.14 0.65
CA LEU A 71 -6.37 -4.68 0.69
C LEU A 71 -7.75 -4.24 1.12
N ARG A 72 -7.83 -3.53 2.26
CA ARG A 72 -9.07 -2.98 2.78
C ARG A 72 -9.11 -1.48 2.54
N ILE A 73 -10.26 -0.99 2.09
CA ILE A 73 -10.45 0.41 1.71
C ILE A 73 -11.75 0.91 2.33
N ALA A 74 -11.71 2.11 2.91
CA ALA A 74 -12.92 2.73 3.49
C ALA A 74 -12.95 4.22 3.18
N ALA A 75 -14.11 4.70 2.73
CA ALA A 75 -14.29 6.11 2.42
C ALA A 75 -14.28 6.99 3.67
N THR A 76 -14.70 6.43 4.82
CA THR A 76 -14.76 7.14 6.11
C THR A 76 -14.24 6.26 7.24
N GLU A 77 -13.95 6.88 8.38
CA GLU A 77 -13.48 6.19 9.59
C GLU A 77 -14.46 5.18 10.14
N THR A 78 -15.74 5.32 9.84
CA THR A 78 -16.78 4.44 10.33
C THR A 78 -17.10 3.29 9.38
N GLY A 79 -16.52 3.32 8.17
CA GLY A 79 -16.68 2.26 7.19
C GLY A 79 -17.95 2.38 6.35
N PRO A 80 -18.42 1.29 5.75
CA PRO A 80 -17.80 -0.04 5.88
C PRO A 80 -16.45 -0.14 5.15
N ALA A 81 -15.58 -1.00 5.66
CA ALA A 81 -14.37 -1.36 4.94
C ALA A 81 -14.73 -2.35 3.82
N THR A 82 -14.29 -2.04 2.63
CA THR A 82 -14.44 -2.87 1.44
C THR A 82 -13.05 -3.18 0.88
N GLY A 83 -12.95 -3.41 -0.42
CA GLY A 83 -11.68 -3.72 -1.06
C GLY A 83 -11.70 -5.13 -1.62
N GLY A 84 -10.57 -5.80 -1.62
CA GLY A 84 -10.49 -7.12 -2.21
C GLY A 84 -9.11 -7.73 -2.06
N ILE A 85 -8.87 -8.74 -2.88
CA ILE A 85 -7.60 -9.45 -2.88
C ILE A 85 -6.77 -8.99 -4.08
N LEU A 86 -5.62 -8.42 -3.79
CA LEU A 86 -4.63 -8.05 -4.80
C LEU A 86 -3.78 -9.27 -5.12
N GLY A 87 -3.78 -9.72 -6.34
CA GLY A 87 -3.03 -10.91 -6.72
C GLY A 87 -3.23 -11.32 -8.16
N PRO A 88 -2.54 -12.40 -8.60
CA PRO A 88 -2.51 -12.79 -10.00
C PRO A 88 -3.67 -13.71 -10.44
N ASP A 89 -4.42 -14.28 -9.51
CA ASP A 89 -5.48 -15.25 -9.84
C ASP A 89 -6.77 -14.52 -10.22
N ILE A 90 -6.83 -14.03 -11.44
CA ILE A 90 -7.98 -13.27 -11.97
C ILE A 90 -9.23 -14.14 -11.99
N ALA A 91 -9.10 -15.39 -12.41
CA ALA A 91 -10.23 -16.33 -12.45
C ALA A 91 -10.82 -16.59 -11.06
N GLY A 92 -9.98 -16.57 -10.02
CA GLY A 92 -10.38 -16.73 -8.63
C GLY A 92 -10.89 -15.44 -7.96
N GLY A 93 -11.04 -14.37 -8.72
CA GLY A 93 -11.57 -13.10 -8.19
C GLY A 93 -10.52 -12.11 -7.70
N GLN A 94 -9.22 -12.46 -7.81
CA GLN A 94 -8.16 -11.53 -7.46
C GLN A 94 -7.96 -10.50 -8.57
N ARG A 95 -7.36 -9.38 -8.22
CA ARG A 95 -7.02 -8.33 -9.19
C ARG A 95 -5.57 -7.93 -9.04
N PRO A 96 -4.80 -7.81 -10.15
CA PRO A 96 -3.39 -7.43 -10.08
C PRO A 96 -3.17 -5.94 -9.78
N GLN A 97 -4.18 -5.11 -9.96
CA GLN A 97 -4.16 -3.68 -9.62
C GLN A 97 -5.41 -3.29 -8.87
N MET A 98 -5.26 -2.39 -7.88
CA MET A 98 -6.39 -1.78 -7.18
C MET A 98 -6.07 -0.32 -6.88
N VAL A 99 -7.10 0.53 -6.98
CA VAL A 99 -6.96 1.97 -6.73
C VAL A 99 -7.57 2.33 -5.38
N VAL A 100 -6.82 3.07 -4.56
CA VAL A 100 -7.33 3.70 -3.36
C VAL A 100 -7.50 5.19 -3.67
N PRO A 101 -8.74 5.69 -3.73
CA PRO A 101 -8.97 7.10 -4.00
C PRO A 101 -8.38 8.00 -2.92
N ALA A 102 -8.02 9.24 -3.32
CA ALA A 102 -7.50 10.24 -2.39
C ALA A 102 -8.41 10.39 -1.16
N GLY A 103 -7.81 10.42 0.01
CA GLY A 103 -8.51 10.60 1.27
C GLY A 103 -9.21 9.36 1.83
N HIS A 104 -9.26 8.25 1.08
CA HIS A 104 -9.80 7.00 1.58
C HIS A 104 -8.81 6.33 2.52
N TRP A 105 -9.33 5.68 3.57
CA TRP A 105 -8.53 4.86 4.47
C TRP A 105 -8.17 3.55 3.82
N GLN A 106 -6.97 3.06 4.09
CA GLN A 106 -6.48 1.80 3.55
C GLN A 106 -5.65 1.03 4.58
N ALA A 107 -5.73 -0.29 4.52
CA ALA A 107 -4.93 -1.21 5.33
C ALA A 107 -4.70 -2.48 4.52
N ALA A 108 -3.59 -3.16 4.78
CA ALA A 108 -3.22 -4.33 4.01
C ALA A 108 -2.47 -5.37 4.85
N GLU A 109 -2.61 -6.63 4.47
CA GLU A 109 -1.82 -7.72 5.04
C GLU A 109 -1.65 -8.84 4.01
N THR A 110 -0.52 -9.52 4.07
CA THR A 110 -0.26 -10.66 3.18
C THR A 110 -1.11 -11.86 3.57
N ARG A 111 -1.49 -12.64 2.58
CA ARG A 111 -2.23 -13.90 2.77
C ARG A 111 -1.32 -15.12 2.81
N GLY A 112 0.00 -14.94 2.82
CA GLY A 112 0.97 -16.02 2.88
C GLY A 112 2.24 -15.57 3.60
N ASP A 113 3.39 -16.07 3.17
CA ASP A 113 4.65 -15.76 3.83
C ASP A 113 5.09 -14.32 3.60
N TRP A 114 4.85 -13.80 2.41
CA TRP A 114 5.14 -12.42 2.05
C TRP A 114 4.46 -12.03 0.74
N THR A 115 4.25 -10.73 0.57
CA THR A 115 3.79 -10.14 -0.70
C THR A 115 4.67 -8.95 -1.04
N LEU A 116 5.15 -8.89 -2.27
CA LEU A 116 5.82 -7.71 -2.82
C LEU A 116 4.86 -7.00 -3.75
N VAL A 117 4.65 -5.72 -3.50
CA VAL A 117 3.81 -4.87 -4.35
C VAL A 117 4.57 -3.64 -4.80
N GLY A 118 4.06 -2.98 -5.82
CA GLY A 118 4.41 -1.61 -6.16
C GLY A 118 3.24 -0.71 -5.78
N CYS A 119 3.53 0.48 -5.29
CA CYS A 119 2.52 1.50 -5.05
C CYS A 119 2.93 2.79 -5.75
N THR A 120 2.00 3.38 -6.50
CA THR A 120 2.19 4.69 -7.12
C THR A 120 1.22 5.68 -6.51
N VAL A 121 1.67 6.91 -6.32
CA VAL A 121 0.86 8.00 -5.76
C VAL A 121 0.97 9.19 -6.69
N ALA A 122 -0.17 9.77 -7.10
CA ALA A 122 -0.22 10.93 -7.98
C ALA A 122 -1.35 11.89 -7.56
N PRO A 123 -1.02 13.17 -7.32
CA PRO A 123 0.32 13.75 -7.20
C PRO A 123 1.17 13.06 -6.15
N GLY A 124 2.49 13.24 -6.22
CA GLY A 124 3.45 12.42 -5.49
C GLY A 124 3.26 12.38 -3.98
N PHE A 125 3.66 11.27 -3.38
CA PHE A 125 3.60 11.06 -1.93
C PHE A 125 4.43 12.10 -1.18
N ARG A 126 3.88 12.59 -0.08
CA ARG A 126 4.58 13.45 0.88
C ARG A 126 4.03 13.16 2.28
N PHE A 127 4.91 13.18 3.29
CA PHE A 127 4.50 12.86 4.66
C PHE A 127 3.50 13.88 5.22
N GLU A 128 3.50 15.11 4.77
CA GLU A 128 2.53 16.14 5.15
C GLU A 128 1.09 15.77 4.73
N GLY A 129 0.95 14.96 3.68
CA GLY A 129 -0.35 14.48 3.20
C GLY A 129 -0.71 13.08 3.69
N PHE A 130 0.10 12.50 4.56
CA PHE A 130 -0.06 11.14 5.09
C PHE A 130 -0.57 11.20 6.53
N GLU A 131 -1.63 10.44 6.81
CA GLU A 131 -2.18 10.32 8.16
C GLU A 131 -2.22 8.85 8.56
N LEU A 132 -1.49 8.51 9.61
CA LEU A 132 -1.48 7.17 10.20
C LEU A 132 -2.43 7.13 11.39
N ALA A 133 -3.35 6.16 11.39
CA ALA A 133 -4.29 6.00 12.48
C ALA A 133 -3.59 5.50 13.76
N PRO A 134 -4.17 5.76 14.96
CA PRO A 134 -3.67 5.17 16.20
C PRO A 134 -3.63 3.64 16.11
N SER A 135 -2.73 3.02 16.87
CA SER A 135 -2.47 1.58 16.77
C SER A 135 -3.68 0.69 17.09
N ASP A 136 -4.62 1.19 17.89
CA ASP A 136 -5.85 0.49 18.28
C ASP A 136 -7.03 0.77 17.35
N PHE A 137 -6.84 1.61 16.33
CA PHE A 137 -7.89 1.98 15.37
C PHE A 137 -8.19 0.82 14.43
N ASP A 138 -9.48 0.61 14.15
CA ASP A 138 -9.93 -0.33 13.13
C ASP A 138 -11.21 0.19 12.47
N ILE A 139 -11.47 -0.28 11.24
CA ILE A 139 -12.68 0.07 10.50
C ILE A 139 -13.43 -1.22 10.23
N PRO A 140 -14.71 -1.31 10.66
CA PRO A 140 -15.46 -2.55 10.49
C PRO A 140 -15.79 -2.82 9.02
N ALA A 141 -15.80 -4.08 8.65
CA ALA A 141 -16.38 -4.56 7.41
C ALA A 141 -17.89 -4.37 7.48
N GLY A 142 -18.49 -4.05 6.36
CA GLY A 142 -19.92 -3.80 6.28
C GLY A 142 -20.80 -5.02 6.55
#